data_d1498c89ee7fcc12060f5f5192f5accf
#
_entry.id   d1498c89ee7fcc12060f5f5192f5accf
#
_cell.length_a   1.000
_cell.length_b   1.000
_cell.length_c   1.000
_cell.angle_alpha   90.00
_cell.angle_beta   90.00
_cell.angle_gamma   90.00
#
_symmetry.space_group_name_H-M   'P 1'
#
loop_
_entity.id
_entity.type
_entity.pdbx_description
1 polymer ?
#
loop_
_entity_poly.entity_id
_entity_poly.type
_entity_poly.pdbx_seq_one_letter_code
_entity_poly.pdbx_strand_id
1 'polypeptide(L)'
;MRPPPRTYPGEELRRGHPPEPVARPSRAEARHEACAARRAMLQAPMTARLPAWSLFAALIAMAGLPIYIHAPKFYIDSYGTTLAAMGLTLAGLRLIDVVQDPLLGWLAERTRPQRRLTIAAATALMAAAMLALFAIAPPTAPLAWFALSLTVLFSAFSFLTICFYAEGVTKAQTLGAEGHIRLAGWREGGSLLGVCLAATAPVALAALTDTPFTAFALIFAATALAATLAMRREWQGTPAGTASNPFELFRQVLADPLSRRLLLIALLNASPVAVTSTLFLFFVESRLALPGWEGPLLLLFFLAAAASTSLWSLLARKHGPKPILLAAMVLAIASFLWTLGLGTGDLVPFAMICAASGAALGADLTLLPAIFAQRLARTGTPEAAAFGLWNFVSKLSLALAALTILPALQTAGFRPGAGNAESALRALTLIYAGLPCVLKLTAIALLARTRIDMTPKDATP
;
A
#
# COMPACT_ATOMS: atom_id res chain seq x y z
N MET A 1 -74.99 26.84 -49.26
CA MET A 1 -73.54 27.07 -49.35
C MET A 1 -72.77 25.89 -48.64
N ARG A 2 -72.18 25.01 -49.44
CA ARG A 2 -71.36 23.88 -48.92
C ARG A 2 -69.88 24.33 -48.90
N PRO A 3 -69.08 24.06 -47.89
CA PRO A 3 -67.65 24.36 -47.91
C PRO A 3 -66.89 23.35 -48.79
N PRO A 4 -65.73 23.71 -49.37
CA PRO A 4 -64.92 22.83 -50.23
C PRO A 4 -64.17 21.84 -49.50
N PRO A 5 -63.76 20.66 -50.09
CA PRO A 5 -63.07 19.60 -49.49
C PRO A 5 -61.59 19.92 -49.19
N ARG A 6 -61.09 19.51 -48.03
CA ARG A 6 -59.66 19.58 -47.65
C ARG A 6 -58.87 18.52 -48.39
N THR A 7 -57.92 18.92 -49.20
CA THR A 7 -56.87 18.08 -49.78
C THR A 7 -55.79 17.77 -48.74
N TYR A 8 -55.57 16.47 -48.46
CA TYR A 8 -54.39 16.01 -47.73
C TYR A 8 -53.24 15.86 -48.71
N PRO A 9 -51.98 16.27 -48.35
CA PRO A 9 -50.80 16.03 -49.20
C PRO A 9 -50.40 14.54 -49.12
N GLY A 10 -50.07 14.00 -50.31
CA GLY A 10 -49.86 12.59 -50.55
C GLY A 10 -48.69 11.98 -49.80
N GLU A 11 -48.93 10.72 -49.45
CA GLU A 11 -47.92 9.75 -49.06
C GLU A 11 -46.99 9.45 -50.25
N GLU A 12 -45.76 10.00 -50.24
CA GLU A 12 -44.67 9.48 -51.04
C GLU A 12 -44.19 8.18 -50.43
N LEU A 13 -44.61 7.09 -50.98
CA LEU A 13 -44.07 5.76 -50.79
C LEU A 13 -42.57 5.77 -51.07
N ARG A 14 -41.74 5.89 -50.03
CA ARG A 14 -40.32 5.56 -50.10
C ARG A 14 -40.16 4.12 -50.48
N ARG A 15 -39.86 3.84 -51.73
CA ARG A 15 -39.37 2.54 -52.20
C ARG A 15 -38.04 2.29 -51.48
N GLY A 16 -38.05 1.48 -50.38
CA GLY A 16 -36.85 0.98 -49.74
C GLY A 16 -36.09 0.14 -50.74
N HIS A 17 -34.84 0.54 -51.02
CA HIS A 17 -33.88 -0.36 -51.67
C HIS A 17 -33.64 -1.55 -50.71
N PRO A 18 -33.66 -2.77 -51.24
CA PRO A 18 -33.25 -3.93 -50.43
C PRO A 18 -31.78 -3.71 -49.97
N PRO A 19 -31.40 -4.10 -48.73
CA PRO A 19 -30.02 -3.97 -48.28
C PRO A 19 -29.11 -4.75 -49.22
N GLU A 20 -28.07 -4.07 -49.71
CA GLU A 20 -27.05 -4.76 -50.52
C GLU A 20 -26.53 -5.99 -49.77
N PRO A 21 -26.37 -7.13 -50.44
CA PRO A 21 -25.83 -8.35 -49.80
C PRO A 21 -24.41 -8.04 -49.33
N VAL A 22 -24.19 -8.11 -47.98
CA VAL A 22 -22.86 -7.97 -47.38
C VAL A 22 -21.97 -9.00 -48.08
N ALA A 23 -21.03 -8.51 -48.90
CA ALA A 23 -20.10 -9.32 -49.64
C ALA A 23 -19.31 -10.20 -48.66
N ARG A 24 -19.38 -11.50 -48.80
CA ARG A 24 -18.56 -12.43 -48.00
C ARG A 24 -17.09 -12.12 -48.25
N PRO A 25 -16.27 -11.95 -47.19
CA PRO A 25 -14.85 -11.63 -47.35
C PRO A 25 -14.19 -12.68 -48.26
N SER A 26 -13.36 -12.22 -49.15
CA SER A 26 -12.61 -13.11 -50.08
C SER A 26 -11.73 -14.06 -49.25
N ARG A 27 -11.40 -15.25 -49.81
CA ARG A 27 -10.51 -16.21 -49.13
C ARG A 27 -9.13 -15.60 -48.81
N ALA A 28 -8.72 -14.54 -49.49
CA ALA A 28 -7.48 -13.80 -49.24
C ALA A 28 -7.66 -12.88 -48.03
N GLU A 29 -8.78 -12.17 -47.91
CA GLU A 29 -9.13 -11.32 -46.73
C GLU A 29 -9.31 -12.17 -45.46
N ALA A 30 -10.04 -13.26 -45.52
CA ALA A 30 -10.19 -14.21 -44.42
C ALA A 30 -8.84 -14.81 -43.97
N ARG A 31 -7.88 -15.04 -44.91
CA ARG A 31 -6.51 -15.46 -44.55
C ARG A 31 -5.70 -14.33 -43.94
N HIS A 32 -5.90 -13.09 -44.39
CA HIS A 32 -5.21 -11.92 -43.86
C HIS A 32 -5.73 -11.63 -42.44
N GLU A 33 -7.05 -11.68 -42.19
CA GLU A 33 -7.64 -11.57 -40.87
C GLU A 33 -7.24 -12.69 -39.91
N ALA A 34 -7.21 -13.95 -40.41
CA ALA A 34 -6.71 -15.08 -39.62
C ALA A 34 -5.21 -14.96 -39.32
N CYS A 35 -4.42 -14.40 -40.21
CA CYS A 35 -2.98 -14.15 -40.00
C CYS A 35 -2.77 -12.94 -39.05
N ALA A 36 -3.61 -11.91 -39.13
CA ALA A 36 -3.63 -10.77 -38.21
C ALA A 36 -4.12 -11.19 -36.79
N ALA A 37 -5.16 -12.01 -36.72
CA ALA A 37 -5.64 -12.59 -35.48
C ALA A 37 -4.60 -13.54 -34.85
N ARG A 38 -3.88 -14.33 -35.66
CA ARG A 38 -2.78 -15.18 -35.20
C ARG A 38 -1.55 -14.36 -34.80
N ARG A 39 -1.23 -13.26 -35.48
CA ARG A 39 -0.21 -12.30 -35.02
C ARG A 39 -0.62 -11.60 -33.75
N ALA A 40 -1.90 -11.20 -33.60
CA ALA A 40 -2.45 -10.63 -32.37
C ALA A 40 -2.46 -11.66 -31.23
N MET A 41 -2.72 -12.95 -31.49
CA MET A 41 -2.56 -14.05 -30.52
C MET A 41 -1.10 -14.33 -30.15
N LEU A 42 -0.18 -14.22 -31.11
CA LEU A 42 1.27 -14.37 -30.87
C LEU A 42 1.90 -13.11 -30.26
N GLN A 43 1.23 -11.97 -30.38
CA GLN A 43 1.45 -10.72 -29.65
C GLN A 43 0.51 -10.61 -28.45
N ALA A 44 -0.09 -11.73 -28.01
CA ALA A 44 -0.82 -11.77 -26.73
C ALA A 44 0.05 -11.06 -25.69
N PRO A 45 -0.49 -10.08 -24.93
CA PRO A 45 0.29 -9.27 -24.01
C PRO A 45 1.06 -10.23 -23.14
N MET A 46 2.41 -10.07 -23.10
CA MET A 46 3.27 -10.85 -22.22
C MET A 46 2.60 -10.84 -20.85
N THR A 47 2.09 -12.01 -20.43
CA THR A 47 1.39 -12.15 -19.16
C THR A 47 2.21 -11.41 -18.11
N ALA A 48 1.64 -10.38 -17.49
CA ALA A 48 2.35 -9.64 -16.47
C ALA A 48 2.94 -10.68 -15.53
N ARG A 49 4.24 -10.60 -15.29
CA ARG A 49 4.93 -11.56 -14.42
C ARG A 49 4.57 -11.24 -12.96
N LEU A 50 3.32 -11.50 -12.58
CA LEU A 50 2.80 -11.20 -11.24
C LEU A 50 3.71 -11.68 -10.10
N PRO A 51 4.40 -12.85 -10.20
CA PRO A 51 5.42 -13.23 -9.22
C PRO A 51 6.59 -12.24 -9.12
N ALA A 52 7.01 -11.60 -10.22
CA ALA A 52 8.06 -10.58 -10.18
C ALA A 52 7.58 -9.31 -9.43
N TRP A 53 6.31 -8.93 -9.61
CA TRP A 53 5.69 -7.85 -8.84
C TRP A 53 5.63 -8.18 -7.35
N SER A 54 5.28 -9.42 -6.99
CA SER A 54 5.28 -9.90 -5.60
C SER A 54 6.69 -9.87 -4.99
N LEU A 55 7.71 -10.34 -5.73
CA LEU A 55 9.11 -10.32 -5.27
C LEU A 55 9.62 -8.90 -5.03
N PHE A 56 9.31 -7.97 -5.95
CA PHE A 56 9.72 -6.57 -5.79
C PHE A 56 9.00 -5.89 -4.63
N ALA A 57 7.72 -6.21 -4.43
CA ALA A 57 6.96 -5.75 -3.27
C ALA A 57 7.55 -6.28 -1.96
N ALA A 58 7.94 -7.56 -1.92
CA ALA A 58 8.61 -8.16 -0.77
C ALA A 58 9.93 -7.46 -0.47
N LEU A 59 10.77 -7.19 -1.48
CA LEU A 59 12.02 -6.44 -1.33
C LEU A 59 11.78 -5.07 -0.69
N ILE A 60 10.84 -4.28 -1.22
CA ILE A 60 10.52 -2.96 -0.66
C ILE A 60 10.09 -3.10 0.80
N ALA A 61 9.20 -4.05 1.10
CA ALA A 61 8.65 -4.22 2.43
C ALA A 61 9.68 -4.70 3.45
N MET A 62 10.70 -5.46 3.04
CA MET A 62 11.83 -5.85 3.89
C MET A 62 12.63 -4.63 4.38
N ALA A 63 12.68 -3.54 3.62
CA ALA A 63 13.33 -2.28 4.03
C ALA A 63 12.41 -1.37 4.87
N GLY A 64 11.17 -1.75 5.12
CA GLY A 64 10.18 -0.95 5.84
C GLY A 64 10.20 -1.14 7.35
N LEU A 65 9.04 -1.48 7.90
CA LEU A 65 8.81 -1.60 9.35
C LEU A 65 9.85 -2.44 10.12
N PRO A 66 10.32 -3.61 9.62
CA PRO A 66 11.28 -4.41 10.38
C PRO A 66 12.58 -3.68 10.70
N ILE A 67 13.03 -2.78 9.81
CA ILE A 67 14.25 -2.01 10.02
C ILE A 67 14.09 -1.00 11.17
N TYR A 68 12.91 -0.42 11.34
CA TYR A 68 12.61 0.44 12.49
C TYR A 68 12.70 -0.29 13.84
N ILE A 69 12.51 -1.61 13.84
CA ILE A 69 12.59 -2.44 15.05
C ILE A 69 14.03 -2.88 15.29
N HIS A 70 14.68 -3.43 14.27
CA HIS A 70 15.99 -4.08 14.41
C HIS A 70 17.17 -3.12 14.44
N ALA A 71 17.17 -2.08 13.59
CA ALA A 71 18.33 -1.22 13.44
C ALA A 71 18.65 -0.39 14.70
N PRO A 72 17.68 0.20 15.42
CA PRO A 72 17.95 0.90 16.67
C PRO A 72 18.58 -0.02 17.72
N LYS A 73 17.99 -1.21 17.90
CA LYS A 73 18.51 -2.20 18.87
C LYS A 73 19.93 -2.61 18.51
N PHE A 74 20.21 -2.91 17.25
CA PHE A 74 21.55 -3.26 16.78
C PHE A 74 22.59 -2.18 17.11
N TYR A 75 22.26 -0.89 16.90
CA TYR A 75 23.18 0.22 17.19
C TYR A 75 23.36 0.47 18.70
N ILE A 76 22.33 0.27 19.49
CA ILE A 76 22.43 0.37 20.95
C ILE A 76 23.33 -0.74 21.49
N ASP A 77 23.10 -1.97 21.06
CA ASP A 77 23.83 -3.15 21.56
C ASP A 77 25.27 -3.19 21.04
N SER A 78 25.53 -2.83 19.79
CA SER A 78 26.85 -2.94 19.14
C SER A 78 27.75 -1.72 19.32
N TYR A 79 27.19 -0.51 19.43
CA TYR A 79 27.94 0.74 19.46
C TYR A 79 27.68 1.60 20.70
N GLY A 80 26.88 1.13 21.66
CA GLY A 80 26.63 1.83 22.92
C GLY A 80 25.89 3.17 22.77
N THR A 81 25.11 3.36 21.70
CA THR A 81 24.32 4.59 21.52
C THR A 81 23.22 4.66 22.59
N THR A 82 22.96 5.86 23.14
CA THR A 82 21.94 6.03 24.17
C THR A 82 20.54 5.96 23.60
N LEU A 83 19.60 5.42 24.39
CA LEU A 83 18.19 5.31 24.01
C LEU A 83 17.58 6.67 23.67
N ALA A 84 17.92 7.71 24.43
CA ALA A 84 17.43 9.06 24.22
C ALA A 84 17.89 9.66 22.89
N ALA A 85 19.20 9.55 22.57
CA ALA A 85 19.76 10.04 21.32
C ALA A 85 19.19 9.27 20.12
N MET A 86 19.02 7.95 20.24
CA MET A 86 18.40 7.11 19.23
C MET A 86 16.94 7.50 18.99
N GLY A 87 16.15 7.69 20.06
CA GLY A 87 14.75 8.13 19.97
C GLY A 87 14.60 9.49 19.28
N LEU A 88 15.45 10.47 19.64
CA LEU A 88 15.44 11.79 19.00
C LEU A 88 15.78 11.70 17.51
N THR A 89 16.78 10.89 17.15
CA THR A 89 17.18 10.67 15.76
C THR A 89 16.03 10.05 14.96
N LEU A 90 15.38 9.02 15.49
CA LEU A 90 14.22 8.40 14.82
C LEU A 90 13.05 9.35 14.67
N ALA A 91 12.78 10.20 15.65
CA ALA A 91 11.74 11.23 15.56
C ALA A 91 12.05 12.26 14.44
N GLY A 92 13.30 12.72 14.35
CA GLY A 92 13.77 13.60 13.27
C GLY A 92 13.63 12.94 11.89
N LEU A 93 14.03 11.68 11.77
CA LEU A 93 13.91 10.91 10.53
C LEU A 93 12.45 10.72 10.11
N ARG A 94 11.53 10.54 11.05
CA ARG A 94 10.08 10.48 10.78
C ARG A 94 9.55 11.77 10.18
N LEU A 95 10.00 12.93 10.66
CA LEU A 95 9.60 14.21 10.09
C LEU A 95 10.08 14.37 8.65
N ILE A 96 11.34 14.00 8.38
CA ILE A 96 11.88 14.01 7.01
C ILE A 96 11.07 13.08 6.12
N ASP A 97 10.78 11.88 6.59
CA ASP A 97 10.05 10.85 5.86
C ASP A 97 8.63 11.27 5.46
N VAL A 98 7.94 12.03 6.33
CA VAL A 98 6.60 12.58 6.01
C VAL A 98 6.68 13.68 4.94
N VAL A 99 7.68 14.59 5.05
CA VAL A 99 7.75 15.78 4.18
C VAL A 99 8.28 15.45 2.79
N GLN A 100 9.18 14.46 2.66
CA GLN A 100 9.84 14.15 1.38
C GLN A 100 8.93 13.48 0.33
N ASP A 101 7.89 12.74 0.73
CA ASP A 101 7.09 11.92 -0.18
C ASP A 101 6.43 12.68 -1.33
N PRO A 102 5.85 13.87 -1.14
CA PRO A 102 5.36 14.67 -2.26
C PRO A 102 6.48 15.04 -3.26
N LEU A 103 7.66 15.41 -2.76
CA LEU A 103 8.81 15.75 -3.60
C LEU A 103 9.32 14.51 -4.38
N LEU A 104 9.35 13.35 -3.73
CA LEU A 104 9.69 12.08 -4.37
C LEU A 104 8.65 11.68 -5.43
N GLY A 105 7.37 11.99 -5.22
CA GLY A 105 6.32 11.82 -6.22
C GLY A 105 6.55 12.67 -7.46
N TRP A 106 6.92 13.93 -7.28
CA TRP A 106 7.32 14.81 -8.38
C TRP A 106 8.58 14.32 -9.10
N LEU A 107 9.61 13.91 -8.34
CA LEU A 107 10.84 13.35 -8.89
C LEU A 107 10.55 12.09 -9.72
N ALA A 108 9.65 11.24 -9.23
CA ALA A 108 9.22 10.04 -9.93
C ALA A 108 8.54 10.37 -11.28
N GLU A 109 7.71 11.41 -11.35
CA GLU A 109 7.14 11.86 -12.64
C GLU A 109 8.22 12.44 -13.57
N ARG A 110 9.12 13.25 -13.05
CA ARG A 110 10.20 13.87 -13.86
C ARG A 110 11.16 12.84 -14.44
N THR A 111 11.42 11.76 -13.70
CA THR A 111 12.32 10.68 -14.12
C THR A 111 11.62 9.56 -14.90
N ARG A 112 10.36 9.72 -15.22
CA ARG A 112 9.54 8.75 -15.96
C ARG A 112 10.15 8.28 -17.29
N PRO A 113 10.77 9.13 -18.13
CA PRO A 113 11.42 8.69 -19.37
C PRO A 113 12.58 7.70 -19.14
N GLN A 114 13.27 7.81 -18.01
CA GLN A 114 14.41 6.97 -17.63
C GLN A 114 14.05 5.96 -16.53
N ARG A 115 12.78 5.53 -16.46
CA ARG A 115 12.23 4.72 -15.35
C ARG A 115 13.09 3.51 -14.98
N ARG A 116 13.58 2.75 -15.97
CA ARG A 116 14.43 1.58 -15.71
C ARG A 116 15.71 1.92 -14.98
N LEU A 117 16.40 2.97 -15.42
CA LEU A 117 17.67 3.40 -14.83
C LEU A 117 17.46 3.94 -13.43
N THR A 118 16.44 4.79 -13.23
CA THR A 118 16.16 5.41 -11.93
C THR A 118 15.72 4.38 -10.89
N ILE A 119 14.92 3.38 -11.28
CA ILE A 119 14.55 2.28 -10.39
C ILE A 119 15.77 1.42 -10.04
N ALA A 120 16.61 1.06 -11.03
CA ALA A 120 17.82 0.27 -10.78
C ALA A 120 18.77 1.02 -9.83
N ALA A 121 18.98 2.33 -10.07
CA ALA A 121 19.83 3.18 -9.22
C ALA A 121 19.25 3.30 -7.80
N ALA A 122 17.95 3.54 -7.66
CA ALA A 122 17.31 3.63 -6.33
C ALA A 122 17.34 2.29 -5.58
N THR A 123 17.16 1.16 -6.29
CA THR A 123 17.27 -0.18 -5.68
C THR A 123 18.70 -0.48 -5.24
N ALA A 124 19.70 -0.12 -6.06
CA ALA A 124 21.12 -0.25 -5.71
C ALA A 124 21.46 0.64 -4.51
N LEU A 125 20.95 1.87 -4.46
CA LEU A 125 21.13 2.80 -3.34
C LEU A 125 20.51 2.27 -2.06
N MET A 126 19.31 1.68 -2.15
CA MET A 126 18.63 1.04 -1.01
C MET A 126 19.42 -0.16 -0.48
N ALA A 127 19.96 -1.00 -1.37
CA ALA A 127 20.81 -2.13 -1.00
C ALA A 127 22.14 -1.67 -0.39
N ALA A 128 22.78 -0.66 -0.95
CA ALA A 128 24.00 -0.06 -0.40
C ALA A 128 23.78 0.53 1.00
N ALA A 129 22.64 1.22 1.20
CA ALA A 129 22.28 1.77 2.50
C ALA A 129 22.02 0.67 3.55
N MET A 130 21.41 -0.46 3.15
CA MET A 130 21.20 -1.63 4.01
C MET A 130 22.56 -2.27 4.43
N LEU A 131 23.49 -2.39 3.48
CA LEU A 131 24.86 -2.87 3.76
C LEU A 131 25.60 -1.89 4.66
N ALA A 132 25.50 -0.59 4.41
CA ALA A 132 26.10 0.46 5.25
C ALA A 132 25.57 0.39 6.69
N LEU A 133 24.27 0.11 6.85
CA LEU A 133 23.63 0.06 8.15
C LEU A 133 24.10 -1.15 9.00
N PHE A 134 24.28 -2.32 8.39
CA PHE A 134 24.46 -3.58 9.12
C PHE A 134 25.79 -4.32 8.84
N ALA A 135 26.46 -4.05 7.72
CA ALA A 135 27.66 -4.78 7.32
C ALA A 135 28.93 -3.93 7.37
N ILE A 136 28.82 -2.60 7.46
CA ILE A 136 29.95 -1.69 7.48
C ILE A 136 30.04 -1.04 8.87
N ALA A 137 31.20 -1.18 9.52
CA ALA A 137 31.46 -0.44 10.77
C ALA A 137 31.39 1.07 10.53
N PRO A 138 30.74 1.84 11.40
CA PRO A 138 30.62 3.29 11.22
C PRO A 138 31.98 3.98 11.06
N PRO A 139 32.24 4.63 9.91
CA PRO A 139 33.51 5.39 9.71
C PRO A 139 33.50 6.75 10.44
N THR A 140 32.34 7.15 10.95
CA THR A 140 32.09 8.39 11.70
C THR A 140 31.41 8.06 13.03
N ALA A 141 30.91 9.07 13.75
CA ALA A 141 30.11 8.85 14.94
C ALA A 141 28.93 7.89 14.64
N PRO A 142 28.74 6.81 15.41
CA PRO A 142 27.75 5.76 15.11
C PRO A 142 26.34 6.30 14.88
N LEU A 143 25.92 7.30 15.64
CA LEU A 143 24.60 7.90 15.51
C LEU A 143 24.43 8.69 14.19
N ALA A 144 25.48 9.39 13.75
CA ALA A 144 25.47 10.12 12.47
C ALA A 144 25.44 9.14 11.28
N TRP A 145 26.21 8.05 11.35
CA TRP A 145 26.22 7.01 10.34
C TRP A 145 24.86 6.30 10.25
N PHE A 146 24.27 5.98 11.40
CA PHE A 146 22.91 5.44 11.49
C PHE A 146 21.88 6.37 10.84
N ALA A 147 21.89 7.66 11.21
CA ALA A 147 20.97 8.64 10.67
C ALA A 147 21.11 8.80 9.16
N LEU A 148 22.32 8.87 8.64
CA LEU A 148 22.61 8.99 7.20
C LEU A 148 22.14 7.73 6.44
N SER A 149 22.56 6.55 6.89
CA SER A 149 22.22 5.28 6.24
C SER A 149 20.72 5.05 6.23
N LEU A 150 20.02 5.34 7.33
CA LEU A 150 18.58 5.18 7.44
C LEU A 150 17.83 6.22 6.60
N THR A 151 18.30 7.47 6.53
CA THR A 151 17.73 8.49 5.64
C THR A 151 17.80 8.05 4.19
N VAL A 152 18.95 7.58 3.72
CA VAL A 152 19.13 7.11 2.34
C VAL A 152 18.26 5.90 2.06
N LEU A 153 18.21 4.93 3.00
CA LEU A 153 17.38 3.73 2.89
C LEU A 153 15.91 4.09 2.70
N PHE A 154 15.36 4.94 3.59
CA PHE A 154 13.94 5.28 3.55
C PHE A 154 13.57 6.24 2.42
N SER A 155 14.47 7.11 1.99
CA SER A 155 14.26 7.93 0.79
C SER A 155 14.18 7.06 -0.46
N ALA A 156 15.08 6.07 -0.60
CA ALA A 156 15.03 5.10 -1.69
C ALA A 156 13.78 4.21 -1.60
N PHE A 157 13.43 3.72 -0.40
CA PHE A 157 12.20 2.97 -0.14
C PHE A 157 10.94 3.73 -0.58
N SER A 158 10.81 5.00 -0.17
CA SER A 158 9.66 5.85 -0.52
C SER A 158 9.59 6.10 -2.03
N PHE A 159 10.72 6.44 -2.66
CA PHE A 159 10.79 6.64 -4.11
C PHE A 159 10.38 5.37 -4.88
N LEU A 160 10.94 4.22 -4.50
CA LEU A 160 10.61 2.93 -5.11
C LEU A 160 9.15 2.56 -4.92
N THR A 161 8.59 2.79 -3.73
CA THR A 161 7.18 2.55 -3.44
C THR A 161 6.28 3.38 -4.34
N ILE A 162 6.53 4.69 -4.44
CA ILE A 162 5.76 5.60 -5.29
C ILE A 162 5.82 5.17 -6.76
N CYS A 163 7.02 4.88 -7.27
CA CYS A 163 7.20 4.41 -8.64
C CYS A 163 6.49 3.08 -8.90
N PHE A 164 6.56 2.16 -7.95
CA PHE A 164 5.99 0.83 -8.06
C PHE A 164 4.45 0.86 -8.09
N TYR A 165 3.84 1.69 -7.25
CA TYR A 165 2.39 1.88 -7.28
C TYR A 165 1.93 2.61 -8.55
N ALA A 166 2.66 3.63 -8.99
CA ALA A 166 2.36 4.37 -10.21
C ALA A 166 2.45 3.47 -11.47
N GLU A 167 3.51 2.69 -11.61
CA GLU A 167 3.66 1.72 -12.71
C GLU A 167 2.56 0.65 -12.66
N GLY A 168 2.13 0.27 -11.45
CA GLY A 168 1.03 -0.65 -11.23
C GLY A 168 -0.30 -0.17 -11.82
N VAL A 169 -0.55 1.14 -11.89
CA VAL A 169 -1.77 1.70 -12.52
C VAL A 169 -1.80 1.38 -14.01
N THR A 170 -0.72 1.70 -14.71
CA THR A 170 -0.58 1.44 -16.16
C THR A 170 -0.62 -0.05 -16.46
N LYS A 171 0.08 -0.86 -15.64
CA LYS A 171 0.15 -2.31 -15.83
C LYS A 171 -1.20 -2.99 -15.59
N ALA A 172 -1.93 -2.57 -14.58
CA ALA A 172 -3.24 -3.12 -14.28
C ALA A 172 -4.23 -2.98 -15.44
N GLN A 173 -4.14 -1.90 -16.22
CA GLN A 173 -4.96 -1.70 -17.42
C GLN A 173 -4.74 -2.81 -18.47
N THR A 174 -3.52 -3.34 -18.58
CA THR A 174 -3.21 -4.44 -19.50
C THR A 174 -3.74 -5.80 -19.05
N LEU A 175 -4.20 -5.92 -17.81
CA LEU A 175 -4.74 -7.14 -17.20
C LEU A 175 -6.28 -7.26 -17.29
N GLY A 176 -6.92 -6.34 -17.98
CA GLY A 176 -8.38 -6.30 -18.13
C GLY A 176 -9.12 -5.63 -16.96
N ALA A 177 -10.44 -5.79 -16.91
CA ALA A 177 -11.31 -5.08 -15.97
C ALA A 177 -10.97 -5.30 -14.48
N GLU A 178 -10.48 -6.47 -14.12
CA GLU A 178 -10.09 -6.84 -12.75
C GLU A 178 -8.59 -6.62 -12.45
N GLY A 179 -7.84 -6.06 -13.40
CA GLY A 179 -6.37 -5.94 -13.35
C GLY A 179 -5.86 -5.23 -12.10
N HIS A 180 -6.51 -4.15 -11.69
CA HIS A 180 -6.13 -3.39 -10.48
C HIS A 180 -6.22 -4.23 -9.20
N ILE A 181 -7.30 -5.00 -9.04
CA ILE A 181 -7.50 -5.86 -7.87
C ILE A 181 -6.52 -7.04 -7.88
N ARG A 182 -6.35 -7.67 -9.06
CA ARG A 182 -5.45 -8.82 -9.23
C ARG A 182 -3.99 -8.43 -8.94
N LEU A 183 -3.53 -7.31 -9.51
CA LEU A 183 -2.17 -6.82 -9.28
C LEU A 183 -1.96 -6.40 -7.82
N ALA A 184 -2.94 -5.72 -7.22
CA ALA A 184 -2.89 -5.34 -5.82
C ALA A 184 -2.76 -6.57 -4.90
N GLY A 185 -3.52 -7.64 -5.13
CA GLY A 185 -3.43 -8.86 -4.34
C GLY A 185 -2.03 -9.50 -4.37
N TRP A 186 -1.40 -9.60 -5.55
CA TRP A 186 -0.03 -10.10 -5.67
C TRP A 186 1.00 -9.19 -5.01
N ARG A 187 0.85 -7.89 -5.18
CA ARG A 187 1.72 -6.87 -4.58
C ARG A 187 1.66 -6.90 -3.07
N GLU A 188 0.45 -6.78 -2.50
CA GLU A 188 0.29 -6.72 -1.05
C GLU A 188 0.60 -8.05 -0.37
N GLY A 189 0.25 -9.19 -1.00
CA GLY A 189 0.67 -10.50 -0.51
C GLY A 189 2.19 -10.63 -0.43
N GLY A 190 2.91 -10.21 -1.49
CA GLY A 190 4.38 -10.16 -1.49
C GLY A 190 4.94 -9.22 -0.43
N SER A 191 4.37 -8.02 -0.30
CA SER A 191 4.77 -7.03 0.70
C SER A 191 4.68 -7.57 2.12
N LEU A 192 3.54 -8.16 2.48
CA LEU A 192 3.31 -8.70 3.81
C LEU A 192 4.23 -9.89 4.11
N LEU A 193 4.47 -10.77 3.13
CA LEU A 193 5.48 -11.84 3.26
C LEU A 193 6.88 -11.26 3.47
N GLY A 194 7.24 -10.18 2.76
CA GLY A 194 8.51 -9.48 2.93
C GLY A 194 8.68 -8.91 4.33
N VAL A 195 7.63 -8.31 4.91
CA VAL A 195 7.62 -7.85 6.30
C VAL A 195 7.88 -9.01 7.27
N CYS A 196 7.16 -10.13 7.11
CA CYS A 196 7.32 -11.30 7.96
C CYS A 196 8.76 -11.87 7.90
N LEU A 197 9.30 -12.01 6.67
CA LEU A 197 10.67 -12.51 6.47
C LEU A 197 11.68 -11.58 7.14
N ALA A 198 11.60 -10.28 6.93
CA ALA A 198 12.56 -9.33 7.49
C ALA A 198 12.42 -9.19 9.03
N ALA A 199 11.22 -9.35 9.57
CA ALA A 199 11.01 -9.33 11.02
C ALA A 199 11.64 -10.55 11.73
N THR A 200 11.67 -11.71 11.08
CA THR A 200 12.15 -12.98 11.69
C THR A 200 13.57 -13.34 11.25
N ALA A 201 14.05 -12.87 10.10
CA ALA A 201 15.33 -13.28 9.51
C ALA A 201 16.53 -13.05 10.45
N PRO A 202 16.72 -11.90 11.11
CA PRO A 202 17.88 -11.71 11.99
C PRO A 202 17.92 -12.73 13.14
N VAL A 203 16.76 -13.05 13.71
CA VAL A 203 16.65 -14.05 14.81
C VAL A 203 16.95 -15.44 14.28
N ALA A 204 16.41 -15.84 13.14
CA ALA A 204 16.68 -17.13 12.52
C ALA A 204 18.15 -17.29 12.11
N LEU A 205 18.75 -16.22 11.57
CA LEU A 205 20.16 -16.21 11.17
C LEU A 205 21.12 -16.26 12.36
N ALA A 206 20.74 -15.77 13.53
CA ALA A 206 21.54 -15.89 14.74
C ALA A 206 21.83 -17.35 15.17
N ALA A 207 20.99 -18.31 14.74
CA ALA A 207 21.24 -19.73 14.91
C ALA A 207 22.27 -20.29 13.91
N LEU A 208 22.64 -19.58 12.87
CA LEU A 208 23.45 -20.04 11.73
C LEU A 208 24.79 -19.29 11.61
N THR A 209 24.89 -18.07 12.15
CA THR A 209 26.07 -17.20 12.01
C THR A 209 26.22 -16.25 13.19
N ASP A 210 27.48 -15.91 13.52
CA ASP A 210 27.81 -14.92 14.55
C ASP A 210 27.50 -13.47 14.11
N THR A 211 27.22 -13.23 12.81
CA THR A 211 26.93 -11.93 12.25
C THR A 211 25.57 -11.88 11.53
N PRO A 212 24.45 -12.10 12.26
CA PRO A 212 23.13 -12.28 11.66
C PRO A 212 22.63 -11.06 10.89
N PHE A 213 22.95 -9.84 11.34
CA PHE A 213 22.56 -8.62 10.67
C PHE A 213 23.33 -8.38 9.37
N THR A 214 24.62 -8.72 9.33
CA THR A 214 25.42 -8.69 8.09
C THR A 214 24.90 -9.70 7.08
N ALA A 215 24.60 -10.93 7.53
CA ALA A 215 23.99 -11.95 6.67
C ALA A 215 22.63 -11.50 6.13
N PHE A 216 21.79 -10.88 6.95
CA PHE A 216 20.52 -10.29 6.52
C PHE A 216 20.72 -9.22 5.46
N ALA A 217 21.69 -8.29 5.63
CA ALA A 217 21.97 -7.24 4.64
C ALA A 217 22.45 -7.81 3.29
N LEU A 218 23.25 -8.88 3.31
CA LEU A 218 23.70 -9.58 2.10
C LEU A 218 22.53 -10.29 1.38
N ILE A 219 21.66 -10.97 2.12
CA ILE A 219 20.44 -11.59 1.58
C ILE A 219 19.54 -10.51 0.97
N PHE A 220 19.38 -9.38 1.65
CA PHE A 220 18.63 -8.24 1.13
C PHE A 220 19.20 -7.73 -0.19
N ALA A 221 20.53 -7.54 -0.27
CA ALA A 221 21.21 -7.08 -1.49
C ALA A 221 21.07 -8.09 -2.65
N ALA A 222 21.17 -9.39 -2.37
CA ALA A 222 20.90 -10.45 -3.35
C ALA A 222 19.45 -10.45 -3.84
N THR A 223 18.49 -10.26 -2.92
CA THR A 223 17.06 -10.12 -3.25
C THR A 223 16.81 -8.86 -4.08
N ALA A 224 17.50 -7.74 -3.79
CA ALA A 224 17.41 -6.50 -4.57
C ALA A 224 17.87 -6.71 -6.01
N LEU A 225 18.98 -7.41 -6.20
CA LEU A 225 19.47 -7.78 -7.55
C LEU A 225 18.46 -8.68 -8.27
N ALA A 226 17.99 -9.74 -7.63
CA ALA A 226 17.03 -10.68 -8.20
C ALA A 226 15.70 -10.00 -8.58
N ALA A 227 15.16 -9.15 -7.71
CA ALA A 227 13.92 -8.40 -7.95
C ALA A 227 14.08 -7.39 -9.09
N THR A 228 15.21 -6.67 -9.15
CA THR A 228 15.53 -5.75 -10.26
C THR A 228 15.59 -6.46 -11.59
N LEU A 229 16.27 -7.62 -11.64
CA LEU A 229 16.37 -8.43 -12.86
C LEU A 229 15.01 -9.03 -13.27
N ALA A 230 14.22 -9.50 -12.32
CA ALA A 230 12.88 -10.04 -12.59
C ALA A 230 11.94 -8.97 -13.16
N MET A 231 12.00 -7.76 -12.62
CA MET A 231 11.15 -6.62 -13.00
C MET A 231 11.66 -5.83 -14.20
N ARG A 232 12.87 -6.08 -14.71
CA ARG A 232 13.52 -5.24 -15.75
C ARG A 232 12.69 -5.00 -17.02
N ARG A 233 11.78 -5.93 -17.35
CA ARG A 233 10.90 -5.85 -18.52
C ARG A 233 9.55 -5.20 -18.21
N GLU A 234 9.23 -5.05 -16.93
CA GLU A 234 7.96 -4.48 -16.46
C GLU A 234 8.02 -2.93 -16.39
N TRP A 235 9.20 -2.37 -16.14
CA TRP A 235 9.39 -0.91 -16.11
C TRP A 235 9.37 -0.32 -17.51
N GLN A 236 8.32 0.44 -17.82
CA GLN A 236 8.17 1.11 -19.10
C GLN A 236 8.45 2.61 -18.93
N GLY A 237 9.46 3.11 -19.66
CA GLY A 237 9.67 4.55 -19.78
C GLY A 237 8.60 5.13 -20.72
N THR A 238 7.79 6.03 -20.19
CA THR A 238 6.84 6.81 -20.98
C THR A 238 7.25 8.28 -20.95
N PRO A 239 6.91 9.09 -21.99
CA PRO A 239 7.22 10.51 -21.97
C PRO A 239 6.76 11.16 -20.67
N ALA A 240 7.58 12.04 -20.11
CA ALA A 240 7.17 12.85 -18.97
C ALA A 240 6.02 13.76 -19.39
N GLY A 241 5.04 13.93 -18.51
CA GLY A 241 4.00 14.94 -18.70
C GLY A 241 4.61 16.36 -18.73
N THR A 242 3.88 17.30 -19.30
CA THR A 242 4.33 18.71 -19.46
C THR A 242 4.42 19.50 -18.16
N ALA A 243 3.92 18.97 -17.05
CA ALA A 243 3.92 19.67 -15.77
C ALA A 243 5.32 19.71 -15.15
N SER A 244 5.92 20.89 -15.14
CA SER A 244 7.26 21.14 -14.60
C SER A 244 7.27 21.48 -13.10
N ASN A 245 6.11 21.86 -12.52
CA ASN A 245 5.99 22.34 -11.14
C ASN A 245 5.29 21.29 -10.25
N PRO A 246 5.90 20.89 -9.11
CA PRO A 246 5.28 19.93 -8.20
C PRO A 246 3.91 20.37 -7.68
N PHE A 247 3.71 21.66 -7.40
CA PHE A 247 2.43 22.19 -6.93
C PHE A 247 1.31 22.04 -7.98
N GLU A 248 1.65 22.14 -9.26
CA GLU A 248 0.68 21.93 -10.35
C GLU A 248 0.18 20.48 -10.39
N LEU A 249 1.09 19.52 -10.24
CA LEU A 249 0.75 18.10 -10.20
C LEU A 249 -0.16 17.76 -9.00
N PHE A 250 0.17 18.30 -7.83
CA PHE A 250 -0.66 18.09 -6.64
C PHE A 250 -2.02 18.77 -6.77
N ARG A 251 -2.06 19.96 -7.36
CA ARG A 251 -3.31 20.67 -7.64
C ARG A 251 -4.20 19.87 -8.57
N GLN A 252 -3.66 19.23 -9.60
CA GLN A 252 -4.41 18.35 -10.50
C GLN A 252 -5.03 17.16 -9.75
N VAL A 253 -4.27 16.48 -8.88
CA VAL A 253 -4.77 15.37 -8.06
C VAL A 253 -5.88 15.84 -7.11
N LEU A 254 -5.67 16.99 -6.44
CA LEU A 254 -6.60 17.53 -5.45
C LEU A 254 -7.79 18.25 -6.07
N ALA A 255 -7.73 18.61 -7.35
CA ALA A 255 -8.86 19.18 -8.09
C ALA A 255 -9.96 18.14 -8.37
N ASP A 256 -9.59 16.86 -8.50
CA ASP A 256 -10.58 15.79 -8.65
C ASP A 256 -11.28 15.48 -7.30
N PRO A 257 -12.60 15.76 -7.19
CA PRO A 257 -13.31 15.60 -5.92
C PRO A 257 -13.28 14.17 -5.37
N LEU A 258 -13.26 13.16 -6.26
CA LEU A 258 -13.24 11.75 -5.85
C LEU A 258 -11.85 11.35 -5.36
N SER A 259 -10.77 11.77 -6.05
CA SER A 259 -9.39 11.52 -5.60
C SER A 259 -9.12 12.15 -4.23
N ARG A 260 -9.55 13.40 -4.02
CA ARG A 260 -9.46 14.08 -2.72
C ARG A 260 -10.23 13.33 -1.62
N ARG A 261 -11.44 12.85 -1.93
CA ARG A 261 -12.25 12.06 -0.98
C ARG A 261 -11.62 10.72 -0.68
N LEU A 262 -11.01 10.04 -1.66
CA LEU A 262 -10.30 8.78 -1.47
C LEU A 262 -9.03 8.96 -0.62
N LEU A 263 -8.28 10.06 -0.78
CA LEU A 263 -7.15 10.39 0.09
C LEU A 263 -7.60 10.64 1.54
N LEU A 264 -8.73 11.33 1.76
CA LEU A 264 -9.28 11.49 3.09
C LEU A 264 -9.75 10.15 3.70
N ILE A 265 -10.38 9.29 2.91
CA ILE A 265 -10.73 7.93 3.35
C ILE A 265 -9.45 7.15 3.69
N ALA A 266 -8.38 7.28 2.91
CA ALA A 266 -7.10 6.64 3.19
C ALA A 266 -6.50 7.11 4.52
N LEU A 267 -6.53 8.42 4.82
CA LEU A 267 -6.11 8.97 6.10
C LEU A 267 -6.90 8.37 7.26
N LEU A 268 -8.23 8.43 7.19
CA LEU A 268 -9.12 7.92 8.23
C LEU A 268 -9.00 6.39 8.39
N ASN A 269 -8.75 5.67 7.31
CA ASN A 269 -8.61 4.21 7.32
C ASN A 269 -7.23 3.74 7.80
N ALA A 270 -6.18 4.53 7.59
CA ALA A 270 -4.83 4.24 8.09
C ALA A 270 -4.67 4.61 9.57
N SER A 271 -5.43 5.59 10.06
CA SER A 271 -5.33 6.08 11.44
C SER A 271 -5.59 5.00 12.50
N PRO A 272 -6.57 4.08 12.40
CA PRO A 272 -6.72 2.94 13.30
C PRO A 272 -5.44 2.11 13.45
N VAL A 273 -4.80 1.77 12.32
CA VAL A 273 -3.56 0.99 12.32
C VAL A 273 -2.43 1.79 12.96
N ALA A 274 -2.37 3.10 12.72
CA ALA A 274 -1.38 3.99 13.36
C ALA A 274 -1.54 4.01 14.89
N VAL A 275 -2.77 4.12 15.39
CA VAL A 275 -3.09 4.08 16.83
C VAL A 275 -2.65 2.74 17.43
N THR A 276 -3.10 1.64 16.84
CA THR A 276 -2.84 0.31 17.38
C THR A 276 -1.38 -0.07 17.31
N SER A 277 -0.66 0.25 16.23
CA SER A 277 0.78 -0.01 16.13
C SER A 277 1.61 0.78 17.16
N THR A 278 1.18 2.00 17.50
CA THR A 278 1.84 2.81 18.53
C THR A 278 1.67 2.23 19.93
N LEU A 279 0.52 1.63 20.20
CA LEU A 279 0.17 1.16 21.54
C LEU A 279 0.29 -0.35 21.73
N PHE A 280 0.54 -1.12 20.67
CA PHE A 280 0.51 -2.58 20.67
C PHE A 280 1.39 -3.20 21.78
N LEU A 281 2.65 -2.77 21.88
CA LEU A 281 3.57 -3.28 22.88
C LEU A 281 3.08 -2.99 24.30
N PHE A 282 2.65 -1.77 24.57
CA PHE A 282 2.10 -1.37 25.88
C PHE A 282 0.84 -2.14 26.24
N PHE A 283 -0.01 -2.44 25.28
CA PHE A 283 -1.21 -3.23 25.51
C PHE A 283 -0.87 -4.69 25.86
N VAL A 284 0.03 -5.32 25.13
CA VAL A 284 0.45 -6.71 25.37
C VAL A 284 1.19 -6.84 26.70
N GLU A 285 2.15 -5.94 26.99
CA GLU A 285 2.93 -5.99 28.22
C GLU A 285 2.14 -5.59 29.46
N SER A 286 1.43 -4.45 29.41
CA SER A 286 0.86 -3.86 30.61
C SER A 286 -0.60 -4.28 30.86
N ARG A 287 -1.43 -4.43 29.81
CA ARG A 287 -2.86 -4.79 29.98
C ARG A 287 -3.05 -6.30 30.01
N LEU A 288 -2.41 -7.02 29.07
CA LEU A 288 -2.54 -8.47 29.00
C LEU A 288 -1.53 -9.20 29.89
N ALA A 289 -0.46 -8.52 30.33
CA ALA A 289 0.65 -9.09 31.10
C ALA A 289 1.26 -10.35 30.41
N LEU A 290 1.51 -10.25 29.12
CA LEU A 290 2.04 -11.34 28.27
C LEU A 290 3.43 -10.98 27.73
N PRO A 291 4.47 -10.81 28.57
CA PRO A 291 5.82 -10.47 28.12
C PRO A 291 6.39 -11.61 27.24
N GLY A 292 7.04 -11.22 26.13
CA GLY A 292 7.62 -12.17 25.17
C GLY A 292 6.66 -12.65 24.08
N TRP A 293 5.35 -12.34 24.16
CA TRP A 293 4.36 -12.68 23.15
C TRP A 293 4.13 -11.59 22.09
N GLU A 294 4.76 -10.43 22.25
CA GLU A 294 4.59 -9.28 21.34
C GLU A 294 5.00 -9.65 19.90
N GLY A 295 6.17 -10.27 19.74
CA GLY A 295 6.70 -10.71 18.45
C GLY A 295 5.82 -11.77 17.77
N PRO A 296 5.50 -12.90 18.42
CA PRO A 296 4.61 -13.92 17.89
C PRO A 296 3.22 -13.41 17.50
N LEU A 297 2.62 -12.53 18.31
CA LEU A 297 1.31 -11.95 18.03
C LEU A 297 1.34 -10.99 16.83
N LEU A 298 2.40 -10.17 16.74
CA LEU A 298 2.60 -9.29 15.59
C LEU A 298 2.85 -10.09 14.30
N LEU A 299 3.62 -11.16 14.39
CA LEU A 299 3.85 -12.08 13.27
C LEU A 299 2.53 -12.71 12.80
N LEU A 300 1.72 -13.22 13.74
CA LEU A 300 0.40 -13.78 13.44
C LEU A 300 -0.49 -12.77 12.72
N PHE A 301 -0.52 -11.51 13.19
CA PHE A 301 -1.26 -10.42 12.57
C PHE A 301 -0.85 -10.20 11.11
N PHE A 302 0.47 -10.10 10.81
CA PHE A 302 0.94 -9.90 9.45
C PHE A 302 0.77 -11.14 8.57
N LEU A 303 0.92 -12.34 9.09
CA LEU A 303 0.66 -13.58 8.34
C LEU A 303 -0.81 -13.71 7.97
N ALA A 304 -1.72 -13.40 8.90
CA ALA A 304 -3.16 -13.37 8.63
C ALA A 304 -3.51 -12.33 7.55
N ALA A 305 -2.90 -11.15 7.61
CA ALA A 305 -3.04 -10.13 6.58
C ALA A 305 -2.57 -10.65 5.22
N ALA A 306 -1.37 -11.25 5.15
CA ALA A 306 -0.82 -11.81 3.91
C ALA A 306 -1.72 -12.91 3.31
N ALA A 307 -2.12 -13.88 4.12
CA ALA A 307 -2.96 -15.00 3.70
C ALA A 307 -4.34 -14.53 3.18
N SER A 308 -4.90 -13.49 3.78
CA SER A 308 -6.23 -12.98 3.43
C SER A 308 -6.28 -12.18 2.13
N THR A 309 -5.16 -11.61 1.64
CA THR A 309 -5.13 -10.75 0.44
C THR A 309 -5.69 -11.44 -0.80
N SER A 310 -5.37 -12.72 -0.99
CA SER A 310 -5.88 -13.52 -2.10
C SER A 310 -7.39 -13.73 -2.02
N LEU A 311 -7.91 -14.01 -0.82
CA LEU A 311 -9.35 -14.19 -0.57
C LEU A 311 -10.09 -12.87 -0.85
N TRP A 312 -9.64 -11.76 -0.30
CA TRP A 312 -10.25 -10.45 -0.52
C TRP A 312 -10.24 -10.05 -1.99
N SER A 313 -9.13 -10.31 -2.70
CA SER A 313 -9.03 -10.07 -4.13
C SER A 313 -10.04 -10.91 -4.93
N LEU A 314 -10.22 -12.18 -4.59
CA LEU A 314 -11.20 -13.07 -5.21
C LEU A 314 -12.65 -12.59 -4.97
N LEU A 315 -12.97 -12.25 -3.73
CA LEU A 315 -14.31 -11.75 -3.36
C LEU A 315 -14.59 -10.40 -4.04
N ALA A 316 -13.60 -9.50 -4.07
CA ALA A 316 -13.75 -8.19 -4.69
C ALA A 316 -13.95 -8.27 -6.21
N ARG A 317 -13.38 -9.27 -6.88
CA ARG A 317 -13.64 -9.53 -8.32
C ARG A 317 -15.08 -9.97 -8.58
N LYS A 318 -15.68 -10.73 -7.67
CA LYS A 318 -17.07 -11.22 -7.81
C LYS A 318 -18.12 -10.18 -7.42
N HIS A 319 -17.87 -9.43 -6.36
CA HIS A 319 -18.89 -8.57 -5.74
C HIS A 319 -18.55 -7.07 -5.82
N GLY A 320 -17.40 -6.73 -6.42
CA GLY A 320 -16.86 -5.37 -6.46
C GLY A 320 -16.02 -5.04 -5.23
N PRO A 321 -15.01 -4.14 -5.37
CA PRO A 321 -14.06 -3.85 -4.31
C PRO A 321 -14.66 -3.03 -3.16
N LYS A 322 -15.63 -2.14 -3.41
CA LYS A 322 -16.23 -1.29 -2.37
C LYS A 322 -17.02 -2.08 -1.31
N PRO A 323 -17.99 -2.97 -1.65
CA PRO A 323 -18.73 -3.72 -0.63
C PRO A 323 -17.84 -4.68 0.15
N ILE A 324 -16.84 -5.28 -0.48
CA ILE A 324 -15.89 -6.17 0.18
C ILE A 324 -14.99 -5.40 1.15
N LEU A 325 -14.52 -4.23 0.76
CA LEU A 325 -13.76 -3.35 1.66
C LEU A 325 -14.60 -2.94 2.87
N LEU A 326 -15.87 -2.56 2.68
CA LEU A 326 -16.78 -2.25 3.79
C LEU A 326 -16.98 -3.44 4.73
N ALA A 327 -17.14 -4.65 4.19
CA ALA A 327 -17.27 -5.87 5.00
C ALA A 327 -16.00 -6.13 5.84
N ALA A 328 -14.80 -5.95 5.26
CA ALA A 328 -13.54 -6.08 5.98
C ALA A 328 -13.37 -5.00 7.08
N MET A 329 -13.79 -3.76 6.81
CA MET A 329 -13.80 -2.70 7.80
C MET A 329 -14.73 -3.02 8.99
N VAL A 330 -15.89 -3.64 8.74
CA VAL A 330 -16.81 -4.12 9.80
C VAL A 330 -16.14 -5.25 10.59
N LEU A 331 -15.45 -6.19 9.93
CA LEU A 331 -14.69 -7.25 10.61
C LEU A 331 -13.63 -6.66 11.54
N ALA A 332 -12.90 -5.62 11.10
CA ALA A 332 -11.93 -4.92 11.94
C ALA A 332 -12.57 -4.33 13.19
N ILE A 333 -13.71 -3.66 13.05
CA ILE A 333 -14.44 -3.09 14.20
C ILE A 333 -14.87 -4.19 15.17
N ALA A 334 -15.48 -5.27 14.67
CA ALA A 334 -15.94 -6.39 15.49
C ALA A 334 -14.77 -7.01 16.29
N SER A 335 -13.60 -7.17 15.65
CA SER A 335 -12.38 -7.66 16.31
C SER A 335 -11.90 -6.73 17.41
N PHE A 336 -11.85 -5.41 17.16
CA PHE A 336 -11.40 -4.43 18.14
C PHE A 336 -12.39 -4.20 19.28
N LEU A 337 -13.69 -4.30 19.05
CA LEU A 337 -14.70 -4.25 20.11
C LEU A 337 -14.52 -5.40 21.10
N TRP A 338 -14.16 -6.58 20.63
CA TRP A 338 -13.87 -7.71 21.52
C TRP A 338 -12.68 -7.44 22.44
N THR A 339 -11.67 -6.68 21.98
CA THR A 339 -10.50 -6.29 22.77
C THR A 339 -10.89 -5.51 24.07
N LEU A 340 -12.02 -4.79 24.07
CA LEU A 340 -12.48 -4.04 25.25
C LEU A 340 -12.77 -4.95 26.47
N GLY A 341 -13.10 -6.22 26.24
CA GLY A 341 -13.40 -7.20 27.29
C GLY A 341 -12.17 -7.98 27.79
N LEU A 342 -10.97 -7.76 27.25
CA LEU A 342 -9.78 -8.53 27.59
C LEU A 342 -9.14 -8.08 28.90
N GLY A 343 -8.59 -9.06 29.62
CA GLY A 343 -7.85 -8.89 30.85
C GLY A 343 -6.48 -9.54 30.82
N THR A 344 -5.88 -9.66 32.01
CA THR A 344 -4.57 -10.29 32.21
C THR A 344 -4.62 -11.77 31.85
N GLY A 345 -3.67 -12.24 31.03
CA GLY A 345 -3.54 -13.65 30.64
C GLY A 345 -4.34 -14.07 29.40
N ASP A 346 -5.14 -13.19 28.80
CA ASP A 346 -6.03 -13.50 27.67
C ASP A 346 -5.26 -13.64 26.33
N LEU A 347 -4.29 -14.58 26.28
CA LEU A 347 -3.48 -14.82 25.08
C LEU A 347 -4.31 -15.34 23.89
N VAL A 348 -5.11 -16.40 24.10
CA VAL A 348 -5.84 -17.03 23.00
C VAL A 348 -6.90 -16.11 22.39
N PRO A 349 -7.77 -15.44 23.17
CA PRO A 349 -8.69 -14.45 22.63
C PRO A 349 -7.98 -13.33 21.87
N PHE A 350 -6.85 -12.83 22.41
CA PHE A 350 -6.11 -11.77 21.73
C PHE A 350 -5.42 -12.25 20.44
N ALA A 351 -4.91 -13.49 20.39
CA ALA A 351 -4.38 -14.09 19.17
C ALA A 351 -5.48 -14.20 18.09
N MET A 352 -6.71 -14.56 18.45
CA MET A 352 -7.85 -14.58 17.52
C MET A 352 -8.17 -13.18 17.00
N ILE A 353 -8.09 -12.17 17.86
CA ILE A 353 -8.28 -10.76 17.46
C ILE A 353 -7.17 -10.32 16.51
N CYS A 354 -5.90 -10.67 16.79
CA CYS A 354 -4.77 -10.40 15.89
C CYS A 354 -4.99 -11.05 14.52
N ALA A 355 -5.42 -12.31 14.47
CA ALA A 355 -5.70 -12.99 13.21
C ALA A 355 -6.87 -12.34 12.43
N ALA A 356 -7.97 -12.02 13.09
CA ALA A 356 -9.14 -11.42 12.46
C ALA A 356 -8.88 -9.98 11.99
N SER A 357 -8.26 -9.15 12.84
CA SER A 357 -7.89 -7.77 12.49
C SER A 357 -6.79 -7.70 11.44
N GLY A 358 -5.83 -8.63 11.49
CA GLY A 358 -4.82 -8.82 10.44
C GLY A 358 -5.46 -9.16 9.10
N ALA A 359 -6.40 -10.11 9.10
CA ALA A 359 -7.16 -10.44 7.89
C ALA A 359 -7.90 -9.23 7.32
N ALA A 360 -8.53 -8.41 8.16
CA ALA A 360 -9.19 -7.18 7.73
C ALA A 360 -8.19 -6.16 7.14
N LEU A 361 -7.00 -6.03 7.73
CA LEU A 361 -5.92 -5.18 7.20
C LEU A 361 -5.53 -5.58 5.78
N GLY A 362 -5.49 -6.89 5.47
CA GLY A 362 -5.19 -7.37 4.12
C GLY A 362 -6.14 -6.80 3.06
N ALA A 363 -7.42 -6.63 3.38
CA ALA A 363 -8.39 -5.97 2.51
C ALA A 363 -8.11 -4.47 2.36
N ASP A 364 -7.84 -3.77 3.47
CA ASP A 364 -7.56 -2.33 3.47
C ASP A 364 -6.37 -1.99 2.56
N LEU A 365 -5.26 -2.74 2.70
CA LEU A 365 -4.02 -2.54 1.94
C LEU A 365 -4.19 -2.91 0.46
N THR A 366 -5.06 -3.87 0.15
CA THR A 366 -5.26 -4.35 -1.22
C THR A 366 -6.30 -3.52 -1.98
N LEU A 367 -7.49 -3.32 -1.38
CA LEU A 367 -8.65 -2.83 -2.12
C LEU A 367 -8.71 -1.31 -2.19
N LEU A 368 -8.35 -0.59 -1.13
CA LEU A 368 -8.44 0.87 -1.13
C LEU A 368 -7.44 1.52 -2.10
N PRO A 369 -6.14 1.12 -2.14
CA PRO A 369 -5.21 1.58 -3.17
C PRO A 369 -5.62 1.14 -4.58
N ALA A 370 -6.25 -0.03 -4.76
CA ALA A 370 -6.75 -0.49 -6.06
C ALA A 370 -7.88 0.41 -6.58
N ILE A 371 -8.82 0.82 -5.71
CA ILE A 371 -9.89 1.77 -6.04
C ILE A 371 -9.29 3.13 -6.44
N PHE A 372 -8.29 3.61 -5.70
CA PHE A 372 -7.59 4.85 -6.01
C PHE A 372 -6.87 4.77 -7.36
N ALA A 373 -6.09 3.70 -7.58
CA ALA A 373 -5.38 3.44 -8.83
C ALA A 373 -6.35 3.40 -10.03
N GLN A 374 -7.50 2.76 -9.89
CA GLN A 374 -8.52 2.72 -10.94
C GLN A 374 -9.08 4.12 -11.25
N ARG A 375 -9.25 4.97 -10.23
CA ARG A 375 -9.67 6.37 -10.44
C ARG A 375 -8.62 7.15 -11.22
N LEU A 376 -7.34 7.05 -10.85
CA LEU A 376 -6.24 7.73 -11.54
C LEU A 376 -6.16 7.33 -13.01
N ALA A 377 -6.29 6.02 -13.29
CA ALA A 377 -6.30 5.49 -14.65
C ALA A 377 -7.42 6.08 -15.54
N ARG A 378 -8.58 6.39 -14.93
CA ARG A 378 -9.72 6.98 -15.66
C ARG A 378 -9.59 8.50 -15.89
N THR A 379 -8.95 9.20 -14.97
CA THR A 379 -8.80 10.65 -15.05
C THR A 379 -7.55 11.08 -15.80
N GLY A 380 -6.63 10.16 -16.09
CA GLY A 380 -5.32 10.48 -16.66
C GLY A 380 -4.46 11.34 -15.72
N THR A 381 -4.75 11.29 -14.41
CA THR A 381 -4.03 12.06 -13.39
C THR A 381 -2.62 11.48 -13.22
N PRO A 382 -1.58 12.33 -12.98
CA PRO A 382 -0.21 11.86 -12.77
C PRO A 382 -0.11 10.88 -11.59
N GLU A 383 0.17 9.60 -11.89
CA GLU A 383 0.06 8.50 -10.93
C GLU A 383 1.11 8.60 -9.82
N ALA A 384 2.37 8.96 -10.16
CA ALA A 384 3.41 9.03 -9.15
C ALA A 384 3.22 10.20 -8.18
N ALA A 385 2.74 11.36 -8.67
CA ALA A 385 2.38 12.48 -7.80
C ALA A 385 1.22 12.11 -6.86
N ALA A 386 0.22 11.38 -7.38
CA ALA A 386 -0.93 10.92 -6.60
C ALA A 386 -0.51 9.91 -5.51
N PHE A 387 0.36 8.95 -5.83
CA PHE A 387 0.89 8.00 -4.83
C PHE A 387 1.91 8.64 -3.89
N GLY A 388 2.60 9.71 -4.29
CA GLY A 388 3.36 10.56 -3.36
C GLY A 388 2.48 11.18 -2.29
N LEU A 389 1.31 11.75 -2.67
CA LEU A 389 0.30 12.23 -1.73
C LEU A 389 -0.31 11.10 -0.89
N TRP A 390 -0.53 9.94 -1.47
CA TRP A 390 -1.00 8.75 -0.73
C TRP A 390 -0.04 8.34 0.38
N ASN A 391 1.24 8.23 0.07
CA ASN A 391 2.27 7.91 1.05
C ASN A 391 2.37 8.98 2.15
N PHE A 392 2.36 10.26 1.74
CA PHE A 392 2.31 11.37 2.69
C PHE A 392 1.14 11.23 3.68
N VAL A 393 -0.07 11.00 3.17
CA VAL A 393 -1.28 10.82 4.00
C VAL A 393 -1.16 9.61 4.93
N SER A 394 -0.63 8.50 4.45
CA SER A 394 -0.43 7.28 5.25
C SER A 394 0.59 7.49 6.38
N LYS A 395 1.70 8.18 6.10
CA LYS A 395 2.72 8.50 7.11
C LYS A 395 2.26 9.61 8.07
N LEU A 396 1.47 10.56 7.57
CA LEU A 396 0.86 11.61 8.39
C LEU A 396 -0.03 11.00 9.48
N SER A 397 -0.79 9.92 9.17
CA SER A 397 -1.61 9.24 10.17
C SER A 397 -0.78 8.67 11.32
N LEU A 398 0.41 8.11 11.02
CA LEU A 398 1.35 7.60 12.02
C LEU A 398 1.92 8.74 12.90
N ALA A 399 2.31 9.86 12.27
CA ALA A 399 2.82 11.02 12.98
C ALA A 399 1.76 11.63 13.90
N LEU A 400 0.52 11.81 13.41
CA LEU A 400 -0.59 12.31 14.20
C LEU A 400 -0.92 11.38 15.38
N ALA A 401 -0.93 10.06 15.15
CA ALA A 401 -1.15 9.09 16.22
C ALA A 401 -0.10 9.23 17.33
N ALA A 402 1.20 9.24 16.96
CA ALA A 402 2.28 9.37 17.93
C ALA A 402 2.19 10.70 18.73
N LEU A 403 1.93 11.82 18.05
CA LEU A 403 1.87 13.14 18.65
C LEU A 403 0.66 13.34 19.59
N THR A 404 -0.45 12.64 19.35
CA THR A 404 -1.67 12.84 20.13
C THR A 404 -1.87 11.78 21.21
N ILE A 405 -1.56 10.52 20.89
CA ILE A 405 -1.93 9.38 21.73
C ILE A 405 -0.98 9.20 22.91
N LEU A 406 0.33 9.32 22.68
CA LEU A 406 1.30 9.14 23.78
C LEU A 406 1.15 10.21 24.87
N PRO A 407 1.02 11.52 24.56
CA PRO A 407 0.70 12.53 25.59
C PRO A 407 -0.65 12.28 26.28
N ALA A 408 -1.70 11.90 25.52
CA ALA A 408 -3.00 11.59 26.12
C ALA A 408 -2.93 10.42 27.10
N LEU A 409 -2.14 9.38 26.76
CA LEU A 409 -1.94 8.24 27.65
C LEU A 409 -1.14 8.63 28.90
N GLN A 410 -0.12 9.49 28.76
CA GLN A 410 0.67 10.00 29.87
C GLN A 410 -0.19 10.84 30.82
N THR A 411 -1.08 11.71 30.32
CA THR A 411 -2.00 12.51 31.15
C THR A 411 -3.02 11.63 31.88
N ALA A 412 -3.34 10.44 31.33
CA ALA A 412 -4.15 9.43 32.02
C ALA A 412 -3.38 8.65 33.12
N GLY A 413 -2.12 9.00 33.37
CA GLY A 413 -1.28 8.40 34.42
C GLY A 413 -0.60 7.11 34.04
N PHE A 414 -0.62 6.71 32.77
CA PHE A 414 0.07 5.50 32.28
C PHE A 414 1.60 5.70 32.27
N ARG A 415 2.34 4.69 32.74
CA ARG A 415 3.81 4.66 32.75
C ARG A 415 4.29 3.31 32.18
N PRO A 416 5.09 3.29 31.10
CA PRO A 416 5.64 2.06 30.55
C PRO A 416 6.51 1.30 31.57
N GLY A 417 6.39 -0.02 31.64
CA GLY A 417 7.19 -0.88 32.48
C GLY A 417 6.96 -0.78 34.00
N ALA A 418 5.97 -0.01 34.46
CA ALA A 418 5.62 0.12 35.88
C ALA A 418 4.25 -0.53 36.18
N GLY A 419 4.01 -0.85 37.46
CA GLY A 419 2.67 -1.22 37.94
C GLY A 419 1.70 -0.05 37.73
N ASN A 420 0.80 -0.17 36.77
CA ASN A 420 -0.16 0.88 36.44
C ASN A 420 -1.46 0.72 37.21
N ALA A 421 -2.06 1.85 37.63
CA ALA A 421 -3.40 1.84 38.21
C ALA A 421 -4.43 1.34 37.19
N GLU A 422 -5.50 0.70 37.65
CA GLU A 422 -6.56 0.18 36.77
C GLU A 422 -7.20 1.28 35.89
N SER A 423 -7.27 2.52 36.37
CA SER A 423 -7.73 3.67 35.57
C SER A 423 -6.86 3.96 34.37
N ALA A 424 -5.53 3.87 34.51
CA ALA A 424 -4.57 4.04 33.44
C ALA A 424 -4.63 2.88 32.42
N LEU A 425 -4.79 1.65 32.92
CA LEU A 425 -4.99 0.47 32.06
C LEU A 425 -6.32 0.52 31.29
N ARG A 426 -7.38 1.04 31.90
CA ARG A 426 -8.66 1.29 31.21
C ARG A 426 -8.51 2.37 30.13
N ALA A 427 -7.80 3.47 30.41
CA ALA A 427 -7.50 4.49 29.42
C ALA A 427 -6.71 3.91 28.23
N LEU A 428 -5.69 3.09 28.50
CA LEU A 428 -4.95 2.36 27.47
C LEU A 428 -5.90 1.49 26.61
N THR A 429 -6.79 0.72 27.23
CA THR A 429 -7.74 -0.16 26.53
C THR A 429 -8.71 0.64 25.66
N LEU A 430 -9.26 1.75 26.19
CA LEU A 430 -10.18 2.61 25.44
C LEU A 430 -9.50 3.28 24.25
N ILE A 431 -8.26 3.74 24.41
CA ILE A 431 -7.50 4.36 23.30
C ILE A 431 -7.10 3.30 22.29
N TYR A 432 -6.62 2.12 22.74
CA TYR A 432 -6.17 1.02 21.88
C TYR A 432 -7.30 0.39 21.06
N ALA A 433 -8.48 0.20 21.64
CA ALA A 433 -9.60 -0.48 21.00
C ALA A 433 -10.73 0.46 20.57
N GLY A 434 -11.13 1.42 21.43
CA GLY A 434 -12.27 2.30 21.18
C GLY A 434 -12.01 3.35 20.12
N LEU A 435 -10.88 4.05 20.21
CA LEU A 435 -10.53 5.09 19.23
C LEU A 435 -10.39 4.55 17.80
N PRO A 436 -9.72 3.40 17.55
CA PRO A 436 -9.71 2.78 16.22
C PRO A 436 -11.10 2.45 15.67
N CYS A 437 -12.03 2.01 16.51
CA CYS A 437 -13.41 1.73 16.10
C CYS A 437 -14.12 3.01 15.63
N VAL A 438 -13.99 4.12 16.36
CA VAL A 438 -14.59 5.41 15.99
C VAL A 438 -14.01 5.92 14.66
N LEU A 439 -12.69 5.87 14.49
CA LEU A 439 -12.01 6.27 13.26
C LEU A 439 -12.44 5.39 12.07
N LYS A 440 -12.55 4.09 12.28
CA LYS A 440 -13.00 3.15 11.24
C LYS A 440 -14.46 3.36 10.87
N LEU A 441 -15.34 3.65 11.84
CA LEU A 441 -16.74 4.00 11.58
C LEU A 441 -16.86 5.26 10.74
N THR A 442 -16.05 6.29 11.00
CA THR A 442 -16.04 7.51 10.18
C THR A 442 -15.56 7.23 8.75
N ALA A 443 -14.53 6.38 8.59
CA ALA A 443 -14.06 5.92 7.28
C ALA A 443 -15.15 5.13 6.52
N ILE A 444 -15.86 4.22 7.20
CA ILE A 444 -16.99 3.47 6.63
C ILE A 444 -18.09 4.42 6.18
N ALA A 445 -18.51 5.37 7.02
CA ALA A 445 -19.56 6.32 6.71
C ALA A 445 -19.20 7.18 5.48
N LEU A 446 -17.95 7.62 5.39
CA LEU A 446 -17.47 8.39 4.24
C LEU A 446 -17.38 7.53 2.98
N LEU A 447 -16.86 6.31 3.05
CA LEU A 447 -16.76 5.38 1.94
C LEU A 447 -18.15 4.95 1.44
N ALA A 448 -19.08 4.64 2.34
CA ALA A 448 -20.43 4.24 1.99
C ALA A 448 -21.17 5.34 1.19
N ARG A 449 -21.02 6.60 1.60
CA ARG A 449 -21.61 7.77 0.92
C ARG A 449 -20.87 8.18 -0.37
N THR A 450 -19.70 7.59 -0.65
CA THR A 450 -18.93 7.90 -1.85
C THR A 450 -19.41 7.04 -3.01
N ARG A 451 -19.96 7.64 -4.06
CA ARG A 451 -20.28 6.92 -5.30
C ARG A 451 -18.98 6.63 -6.04
N ILE A 452 -18.67 5.36 -6.18
CA ILE A 452 -17.54 4.87 -6.95
C ILE A 452 -18.14 4.21 -8.19
N ASP A 453 -18.21 4.98 -9.30
CA ASP A 453 -18.68 4.43 -10.56
C ASP A 453 -17.61 3.49 -11.11
N MET A 454 -17.89 2.21 -11.07
CA MET A 454 -16.98 1.14 -11.52
C MET A 454 -17.31 0.68 -12.95
N THR A 455 -18.38 1.21 -13.56
CA THR A 455 -18.75 0.90 -14.95
C THR A 455 -17.77 1.52 -15.93
N PRO A 456 -17.30 0.78 -16.96
CA PRO A 456 -16.54 1.33 -18.05
C PRO A 456 -17.36 2.42 -18.78
N LYS A 457 -16.73 3.52 -19.17
CA LYS A 457 -17.38 4.64 -19.86
C LYS A 457 -17.85 4.26 -21.29
N ASP A 458 -17.47 3.08 -21.77
CA ASP A 458 -17.73 2.58 -23.12
C ASP A 458 -18.88 1.57 -23.21
N ALA A 459 -19.71 1.46 -22.15
CA ALA A 459 -20.94 0.66 -22.18
C ALA A 459 -22.18 1.55 -22.41
N THR A 460 -22.06 2.54 -23.30
CA THR A 460 -23.25 3.16 -23.94
C THR A 460 -23.42 2.52 -25.30
N PRO A 461 -24.62 1.98 -25.59
CA PRO A 461 -24.95 1.28 -26.82
C PRO A 461 -24.84 2.18 -28.06
#